data_6c774418fe9fdb342e8d2ca348bb207d
#
_entry.id   6c774418fe9fdb342e8d2ca348bb207d
#
_cell.length_a   1.000
_cell.length_b   1.000
_cell.length_c   1.000
_cell.angle_alpha   90.00
_cell.angle_beta   90.00
_cell.angle_gamma   90.00
#
_symmetry.space_group_name_H-M   'P 1'
#
loop_
_entity.id
_entity.type
_entity.pdbx_description
1 polymer ?
#
loop_
_entity_poly.entity_id
_entity_poly.type
_entity_poly.pdbx_seq_one_letter_code
_entity_poly.pdbx_strand_id
1 'polypeptide(L)'
;MIKSVYNYPVSTLLDIESGVVYAIPRYQREYTWSRAQWDALFEDLLDNELHYFLGSIICINQSQDVLTVQSLELVDGQQRMTTLSLLLAAIYQSYRTLPNLGMDQQIELHNLKHKLVLKKKQDQPRLIPQVQNNNQQDYFAVLGQTGILDDVEIVPNAGNRRVMKAFRHFISRIELYLEHSADPIVSLQALLEKVNTATLVKIEVAGHSDAYTLFESLNNRGVPLTAIDLIKNKLLAVLESKDPGSIDKQYNRWKKVIDALGDDYAVQERFFRQYYNAFKPDLKDVVSVSVATKSNLMQVYEKLIAHDAEDFLHAMIRLSNSYAQIVGYRAVPDQPKLSNLLLSLDRIQGAAAYLLLMVLMERQTELELQHEHLEQIVGFLIAFFVRRNTTDLPPTRDLTRIFMDVAETVRELRAGDVVSHIQHRLKADSASDEQFERSLKGPIYEDNKAVCRFVLCALEESRMTRETQVDLWALKGKQYVWTIEHIFPQGENIPSSWVRMIADGDAGLAEQHRQTYAHCLGNLTISGYNSALGNKSFEEKKSRTDSQGRKVGYNNGLYLNEALATESSWTIDKLKARTGQVVQVVLEKYPLAITSQ
;
A
#
# COMPACT_ATOMS: atom_id res chain seq x y z
N MET A 1 -11.53 5.13 -24.44
CA MET A 1 -12.77 5.74 -23.93
C MET A 1 -13.87 4.69 -23.85
N ILE A 2 -14.95 4.93 -23.09
CA ILE A 2 -16.05 3.98 -22.95
C ILE A 2 -16.68 3.72 -24.31
N LYS A 3 -16.83 2.44 -24.69
CA LYS A 3 -17.50 2.02 -25.94
C LYS A 3 -18.99 1.77 -25.71
N SER A 4 -19.34 1.12 -24.60
CA SER A 4 -20.73 0.85 -24.26
C SER A 4 -20.92 0.70 -22.74
N VAL A 5 -22.12 1.03 -22.26
CA VAL A 5 -22.56 0.83 -20.88
C VAL A 5 -23.99 0.34 -20.91
N TYR A 6 -24.21 -0.87 -20.42
CA TYR A 6 -25.56 -1.45 -20.37
C TYR A 6 -25.76 -2.26 -19.09
N ASN A 7 -26.97 -2.21 -18.56
CA ASN A 7 -27.39 -3.05 -17.45
C ASN A 7 -27.96 -4.36 -18.00
N TYR A 8 -27.37 -5.48 -17.63
CA TYR A 8 -27.81 -6.79 -18.07
C TYR A 8 -28.14 -7.69 -16.89
N PRO A 9 -29.21 -8.47 -16.94
CA PRO A 9 -29.41 -9.59 -16.03
C PRO A 9 -28.34 -10.66 -16.27
N VAL A 10 -28.05 -11.43 -15.24
CA VAL A 10 -27.07 -12.54 -15.30
C VAL A 10 -27.46 -13.53 -16.41
N SER A 11 -28.74 -13.77 -16.60
CA SER A 11 -29.26 -14.63 -17.69
C SER A 11 -28.83 -14.15 -19.08
N THR A 12 -28.74 -12.85 -19.31
CA THR A 12 -28.29 -12.26 -20.60
C THR A 12 -26.77 -12.25 -20.71
N LEU A 13 -26.05 -11.97 -19.62
CA LEU A 13 -24.57 -12.02 -19.62
C LEU A 13 -24.05 -13.43 -19.90
N LEU A 14 -24.79 -14.46 -19.44
CA LEU A 14 -24.49 -15.87 -19.62
C LEU A 14 -25.56 -16.54 -20.51
N ASP A 15 -26.02 -15.83 -21.54
CA ASP A 15 -27.00 -16.35 -22.46
C ASP A 15 -26.50 -17.63 -23.15
N ILE A 16 -27.32 -18.68 -23.11
CA ILE A 16 -27.03 -20.02 -23.60
C ILE A 16 -26.72 -20.08 -25.09
N GLU A 17 -27.30 -19.20 -25.90
CA GLU A 17 -27.08 -19.13 -27.36
C GLU A 17 -25.87 -18.21 -27.71
N SER A 18 -25.43 -17.37 -26.78
CA SER A 18 -24.29 -16.47 -27.04
C SER A 18 -22.95 -17.23 -27.10
N GLY A 19 -22.04 -16.77 -27.95
CA GLY A 19 -20.65 -17.24 -28.01
C GLY A 19 -19.70 -16.46 -27.10
N VAL A 20 -20.19 -15.77 -26.07
CA VAL A 20 -19.35 -14.93 -25.20
C VAL A 20 -18.60 -15.75 -24.18
N VAL A 21 -17.29 -15.48 -24.10
CA VAL A 21 -16.36 -16.01 -23.08
C VAL A 21 -15.78 -14.84 -22.32
N TYR A 22 -15.82 -14.91 -20.99
CA TYR A 22 -15.17 -13.96 -20.10
C TYR A 22 -13.83 -14.53 -19.65
N ALA A 23 -12.73 -13.93 -20.09
CA ALA A 23 -11.37 -14.36 -19.74
C ALA A 23 -10.80 -13.44 -18.66
N ILE A 24 -10.38 -14.02 -17.56
CA ILE A 24 -9.60 -13.32 -16.54
C ILE A 24 -8.14 -13.46 -16.94
N PRO A 25 -7.43 -12.35 -17.27
CA PRO A 25 -6.04 -12.42 -17.70
C PRO A 25 -5.14 -13.12 -16.69
N ARG A 26 -4.10 -13.80 -17.17
CA ARG A 26 -3.15 -14.57 -16.36
C ARG A 26 -2.45 -13.75 -15.28
N TYR A 27 -2.32 -12.48 -15.49
CA TYR A 27 -1.66 -11.51 -14.61
C TYR A 27 -2.59 -10.85 -13.58
N GLN A 28 -3.91 -11.10 -13.64
CA GLN A 28 -4.86 -10.64 -12.63
C GLN A 28 -4.62 -11.41 -11.31
N ARG A 29 -4.98 -10.77 -10.17
CA ARG A 29 -4.88 -11.43 -8.87
C ARG A 29 -5.71 -12.70 -8.82
N GLU A 30 -5.30 -13.63 -7.98
CA GLU A 30 -6.04 -14.85 -7.69
C GLU A 30 -7.45 -14.58 -7.13
N TYR A 31 -8.25 -15.61 -7.05
CA TYR A 31 -9.54 -15.55 -6.36
C TYR A 31 -9.32 -15.34 -4.86
N THR A 32 -9.74 -14.19 -4.35
CA THR A 32 -9.43 -13.75 -2.97
C THR A 32 -10.64 -13.64 -2.06
N TRP A 33 -11.87 -13.70 -2.58
CA TRP A 33 -13.07 -13.66 -1.77
C TRP A 33 -13.07 -14.77 -0.71
N SER A 34 -13.60 -14.43 0.46
CA SER A 34 -13.68 -15.30 1.62
C SER A 34 -15.13 -15.56 1.98
N ARG A 35 -15.35 -16.34 3.03
CA ARG A 35 -16.68 -16.70 3.52
C ARG A 35 -17.59 -15.48 3.71
N ALA A 36 -17.07 -14.37 4.23
CA ALA A 36 -17.87 -13.17 4.46
C ALA A 36 -18.47 -12.59 3.16
N GLN A 37 -17.69 -12.58 2.05
CA GLN A 37 -18.19 -12.11 0.76
C GLN A 37 -19.14 -13.12 0.10
N TRP A 38 -18.92 -14.44 0.30
CA TRP A 38 -19.82 -15.48 -0.22
C TRP A 38 -21.16 -15.45 0.50
N ASP A 39 -21.17 -15.32 1.83
CA ASP A 39 -22.39 -15.17 2.62
C ASP A 39 -23.14 -13.90 2.21
N ALA A 40 -22.44 -12.76 2.11
CA ALA A 40 -23.06 -11.50 1.70
C ALA A 40 -23.72 -11.60 0.31
N LEU A 41 -23.05 -12.19 -0.70
CA LEU A 41 -23.67 -12.37 -2.02
C LEU A 41 -24.91 -13.28 -1.96
N PHE A 42 -24.84 -14.38 -1.21
CA PHE A 42 -25.93 -15.34 -1.11
C PHE A 42 -27.15 -14.74 -0.38
N GLU A 43 -26.90 -14.03 0.72
CA GLU A 43 -27.93 -13.34 1.50
C GLU A 43 -28.54 -12.18 0.72
N ASP A 44 -27.73 -11.36 0.06
CA ASP A 44 -28.21 -10.28 -0.82
C ASP A 44 -29.16 -10.81 -1.89
N LEU A 45 -28.86 -11.97 -2.49
CA LEU A 45 -29.74 -12.58 -3.49
C LEU A 45 -31.03 -13.11 -2.88
N LEU A 46 -31.01 -13.65 -1.67
CA LEU A 46 -32.20 -14.17 -1.00
C LEU A 46 -33.12 -13.07 -0.46
N ASP A 47 -32.53 -12.06 0.18
CA ASP A 47 -33.24 -11.04 0.94
C ASP A 47 -33.84 -9.94 0.08
N ASN A 48 -33.23 -9.67 -1.10
CA ASN A 48 -33.70 -8.63 -2.00
C ASN A 48 -34.72 -9.16 -3.02
N GLU A 49 -35.46 -8.24 -3.65
CA GLU A 49 -36.39 -8.53 -4.71
C GLU A 49 -35.67 -8.94 -6.02
N LEU A 50 -36.41 -9.43 -7.00
CA LEU A 50 -35.90 -9.71 -8.35
C LEU A 50 -35.23 -8.47 -8.94
N HIS A 51 -34.26 -8.66 -9.83
CA HIS A 51 -33.44 -7.61 -10.44
C HIS A 51 -32.47 -6.87 -9.49
N TYR A 52 -32.10 -7.49 -8.37
CA TYR A 52 -31.11 -6.94 -7.45
C TYR A 52 -29.81 -6.58 -8.18
N PHE A 53 -29.28 -5.39 -7.88
CA PHE A 53 -28.07 -4.88 -8.51
C PHE A 53 -26.82 -5.39 -7.84
N LEU A 54 -26.05 -6.22 -8.54
CA LEU A 54 -24.82 -6.82 -8.05
C LEU A 54 -23.55 -5.97 -8.23
N GLY A 55 -23.64 -4.85 -8.98
CA GLY A 55 -22.52 -3.98 -9.27
C GLY A 55 -22.12 -3.95 -10.75
N SER A 56 -20.89 -3.57 -11.06
CA SER A 56 -20.39 -3.45 -12.43
C SER A 56 -19.33 -4.47 -12.77
N ILE A 57 -19.17 -4.74 -14.07
CA ILE A 57 -18.01 -5.40 -14.67
C ILE A 57 -17.42 -4.52 -15.76
N ILE A 58 -16.10 -4.46 -15.86
CA ILE A 58 -15.39 -3.70 -16.89
C ILE A 58 -14.67 -4.71 -17.79
N CYS A 59 -14.95 -4.62 -19.11
CA CYS A 59 -14.43 -5.55 -20.10
C CYS A 59 -13.72 -4.82 -21.24
N ILE A 60 -12.70 -5.48 -21.80
CA ILE A 60 -12.10 -5.12 -23.08
C ILE A 60 -12.40 -6.24 -24.07
N ASN A 61 -12.95 -5.88 -25.23
CA ASN A 61 -13.19 -6.84 -26.29
C ASN A 61 -11.88 -7.15 -27.03
N GLN A 62 -11.43 -8.39 -26.94
CA GLN A 62 -10.20 -8.90 -27.57
C GLN A 62 -10.48 -9.65 -28.88
N SER A 63 -11.74 -9.74 -29.31
CA SER A 63 -12.10 -10.50 -30.50
C SER A 63 -11.64 -9.80 -31.77
N GLN A 64 -10.96 -10.56 -32.64
CA GLN A 64 -10.60 -10.13 -34.00
C GLN A 64 -11.72 -10.43 -35.00
N ASP A 65 -12.55 -11.46 -34.74
CA ASP A 65 -13.69 -11.85 -35.55
C ASP A 65 -14.90 -12.16 -34.67
N VAL A 66 -16.04 -11.55 -34.99
CA VAL A 66 -17.29 -11.62 -34.20
C VAL A 66 -18.12 -12.86 -34.54
N LEU A 67 -17.78 -13.62 -35.59
CA LEU A 67 -18.61 -14.70 -36.11
C LEU A 67 -18.53 -16.02 -35.33
N THR A 68 -17.53 -16.21 -34.46
CA THR A 68 -17.34 -17.49 -33.77
C THR A 68 -17.47 -17.42 -32.24
N VAL A 69 -16.48 -16.87 -31.57
CA VAL A 69 -16.46 -16.73 -30.10
C VAL A 69 -15.99 -15.32 -29.75
N GLN A 70 -16.79 -14.61 -29.01
CA GLN A 70 -16.42 -13.30 -28.51
C GLN A 70 -15.67 -13.44 -27.19
N SER A 71 -14.38 -13.10 -27.17
CA SER A 71 -13.56 -13.08 -25.95
C SER A 71 -13.57 -11.67 -25.33
N LEU A 72 -14.11 -11.59 -24.13
CA LEU A 72 -14.11 -10.37 -23.31
C LEU A 72 -13.12 -10.54 -22.17
N GLU A 73 -12.06 -9.74 -22.19
CA GLU A 73 -11.11 -9.66 -21.08
C GLU A 73 -11.76 -8.91 -19.90
N LEU A 74 -11.86 -9.56 -18.75
CA LEU A 74 -12.37 -8.96 -17.51
C LEU A 74 -11.28 -8.15 -16.82
N VAL A 75 -11.39 -6.83 -16.89
CA VAL A 75 -10.47 -5.90 -16.18
C VAL A 75 -10.93 -5.66 -14.75
N ASP A 76 -12.26 -5.62 -14.51
CA ASP A 76 -12.85 -5.56 -13.18
C ASP A 76 -14.10 -6.44 -13.07
N GLY A 77 -14.45 -6.79 -11.82
CA GLY A 77 -15.58 -7.69 -11.52
C GLY A 77 -15.23 -9.18 -11.56
N GLN A 78 -13.95 -9.55 -11.73
CA GLN A 78 -13.49 -10.93 -11.82
C GLN A 78 -13.88 -11.80 -10.60
N GLN A 79 -13.77 -11.27 -9.38
CA GLN A 79 -14.15 -11.98 -8.16
C GLN A 79 -15.65 -12.31 -8.16
N ARG A 80 -16.45 -11.33 -8.55
CA ARG A 80 -17.91 -11.45 -8.62
C ARG A 80 -18.35 -12.45 -9.68
N MET A 81 -17.78 -12.36 -10.89
CA MET A 81 -18.09 -13.29 -11.98
C MET A 81 -17.67 -14.72 -11.63
N THR A 82 -16.51 -14.90 -11.01
CA THR A 82 -16.07 -16.23 -10.52
C THR A 82 -17.04 -16.77 -9.47
N THR A 83 -17.42 -15.94 -8.51
CA THR A 83 -18.34 -16.36 -7.42
C THR A 83 -19.73 -16.71 -7.96
N LEU A 84 -20.28 -15.91 -8.88
CA LEU A 84 -21.56 -16.21 -9.54
C LEU A 84 -21.51 -17.53 -10.32
N SER A 85 -20.41 -17.78 -11.03
CA SER A 85 -20.23 -19.03 -11.76
C SER A 85 -20.14 -20.23 -10.83
N LEU A 86 -19.46 -20.11 -9.67
CA LEU A 86 -19.40 -21.15 -8.63
C LEU A 86 -20.77 -21.39 -7.98
N LEU A 87 -21.55 -20.34 -7.74
CA LEU A 87 -22.92 -20.46 -7.24
C LEU A 87 -23.82 -21.17 -8.24
N LEU A 88 -23.76 -20.83 -9.53
CA LEU A 88 -24.51 -21.53 -10.59
C LEU A 88 -24.11 -23.01 -10.69
N ALA A 89 -22.80 -23.34 -10.55
CA ALA A 89 -22.34 -24.71 -10.50
C ALA A 89 -22.85 -25.47 -9.26
N ALA A 90 -22.95 -24.80 -8.11
CA ALA A 90 -23.54 -25.38 -6.90
C ALA A 90 -25.05 -25.60 -7.06
N ILE A 91 -25.79 -24.66 -7.65
CA ILE A 91 -27.21 -24.84 -7.97
C ILE A 91 -27.40 -26.01 -8.96
N TYR A 92 -26.56 -26.11 -9.99
CA TYR A 92 -26.58 -27.23 -10.93
C TYR A 92 -26.40 -28.57 -10.23
N GLN A 93 -25.42 -28.68 -9.32
CA GLN A 93 -25.16 -29.89 -8.53
C GLN A 93 -26.35 -30.23 -7.63
N SER A 94 -26.95 -29.23 -6.98
CA SER A 94 -28.12 -29.43 -6.12
C SER A 94 -29.33 -29.92 -6.91
N TYR A 95 -29.61 -29.35 -8.08
CA TYR A 95 -30.65 -29.88 -8.97
C TYR A 95 -30.40 -31.34 -9.36
N ARG A 96 -29.17 -31.68 -9.77
CA ARG A 96 -28.79 -33.02 -10.21
C ARG A 96 -28.97 -34.09 -9.13
N THR A 97 -28.91 -33.71 -7.85
CA THR A 97 -29.07 -34.63 -6.72
C THR A 97 -30.52 -34.82 -6.28
N LEU A 98 -31.46 -33.98 -6.78
CA LEU A 98 -32.88 -34.13 -6.45
C LEU A 98 -33.48 -35.36 -7.15
N PRO A 99 -34.33 -36.15 -6.46
CA PRO A 99 -35.05 -37.26 -7.05
C PRO A 99 -36.22 -36.77 -7.92
N ASN A 100 -36.60 -37.55 -8.93
CA ASN A 100 -37.82 -37.38 -9.70
C ASN A 100 -37.98 -36.03 -10.44
N LEU A 101 -36.93 -35.53 -11.08
CA LEU A 101 -36.99 -34.33 -11.89
C LEU A 101 -37.96 -34.53 -13.09
N GLY A 102 -38.95 -33.67 -13.20
CA GLY A 102 -39.82 -33.59 -14.35
C GLY A 102 -39.11 -33.03 -15.61
N MET A 103 -39.82 -32.99 -16.71
CA MET A 103 -39.24 -32.56 -18.00
C MET A 103 -38.78 -31.10 -17.97
N ASP A 104 -39.54 -30.21 -17.33
CA ASP A 104 -39.18 -28.78 -17.19
C ASP A 104 -37.90 -28.59 -16.39
N GLN A 105 -37.71 -29.35 -15.32
CA GLN A 105 -36.47 -29.30 -14.50
C GLN A 105 -35.27 -29.89 -15.26
N GLN A 106 -35.47 -30.89 -16.10
CA GLN A 106 -34.40 -31.43 -16.95
C GLN A 106 -33.96 -30.40 -18.00
N ILE A 107 -34.91 -29.66 -18.58
CA ILE A 107 -34.63 -28.57 -19.51
C ILE A 107 -33.86 -27.46 -18.78
N GLU A 108 -34.30 -27.08 -17.56
CA GLU A 108 -33.60 -26.06 -16.77
C GLU A 108 -32.16 -26.49 -16.38
N LEU A 109 -32.00 -27.75 -16.03
CA LEU A 109 -30.67 -28.32 -15.77
C LEU A 109 -29.77 -28.25 -17.01
N HIS A 110 -30.33 -28.55 -18.19
CA HIS A 110 -29.61 -28.41 -19.45
C HIS A 110 -29.22 -26.94 -19.73
N ASN A 111 -30.14 -26.02 -19.53
CA ASN A 111 -29.90 -24.59 -19.70
C ASN A 111 -28.82 -24.09 -18.74
N LEU A 112 -28.87 -24.52 -17.48
CA LEU A 112 -27.91 -24.14 -16.46
C LEU A 112 -26.49 -24.65 -16.79
N LYS A 113 -26.35 -25.87 -17.34
CA LYS A 113 -25.09 -26.37 -17.89
C LYS A 113 -24.53 -25.39 -18.95
N HIS A 114 -25.39 -24.90 -19.88
CA HIS A 114 -24.95 -24.02 -20.97
C HIS A 114 -24.76 -22.55 -20.56
N LYS A 115 -25.12 -22.17 -19.33
CA LYS A 115 -24.65 -20.92 -18.73
C LYS A 115 -23.21 -21.00 -18.24
N LEU A 116 -22.67 -22.20 -18.04
CA LEU A 116 -21.32 -22.43 -17.54
C LEU A 116 -20.33 -22.85 -18.63
N VAL A 117 -20.83 -23.55 -19.67
CA VAL A 117 -20.05 -23.95 -20.86
C VAL A 117 -20.74 -23.52 -22.14
N LEU A 118 -19.98 -23.32 -23.21
CA LEU A 118 -20.56 -22.94 -24.50
C LEU A 118 -21.36 -24.09 -25.11
N LYS A 119 -22.55 -23.82 -25.65
CA LYS A 119 -23.41 -24.82 -26.30
C LYS A 119 -22.74 -25.44 -27.52
N LYS A 120 -22.00 -24.64 -28.31
CA LYS A 120 -21.32 -25.09 -29.54
C LYS A 120 -19.95 -25.72 -29.29
N LYS A 121 -19.36 -25.47 -28.11
CA LYS A 121 -18.07 -26.01 -27.66
C LYS A 121 -18.21 -26.42 -26.19
N GLN A 122 -18.73 -27.60 -25.95
CA GLN A 122 -19.09 -28.08 -24.59
C GLN A 122 -17.86 -28.32 -23.69
N ASP A 123 -16.67 -28.33 -24.25
CA ASP A 123 -15.39 -28.37 -23.57
C ASP A 123 -14.86 -26.97 -23.15
N GLN A 124 -15.53 -25.91 -23.58
CA GLN A 124 -15.08 -24.54 -23.32
C GLN A 124 -15.96 -23.83 -22.28
N PRO A 125 -15.44 -23.57 -21.07
CA PRO A 125 -16.13 -22.76 -20.07
C PRO A 125 -16.36 -21.32 -20.53
N ARG A 126 -17.48 -20.72 -20.10
CA ARG A 126 -17.79 -19.31 -20.36
C ARG A 126 -16.97 -18.36 -19.51
N LEU A 127 -16.48 -18.81 -18.36
CA LEU A 127 -15.53 -18.10 -17.56
C LEU A 127 -14.20 -18.86 -17.60
N ILE A 128 -13.13 -18.18 -17.95
CA ILE A 128 -11.77 -18.70 -17.92
C ILE A 128 -11.01 -17.93 -16.82
N PRO A 129 -10.89 -18.51 -15.61
CA PRO A 129 -10.08 -17.90 -14.55
C PRO A 129 -8.60 -17.85 -14.93
N GLN A 130 -7.86 -16.96 -14.27
CA GLN A 130 -6.41 -16.89 -14.45
C GLN A 130 -5.72 -18.17 -13.95
N VAL A 131 -4.55 -18.51 -14.53
CA VAL A 131 -3.86 -19.80 -14.25
C VAL A 131 -3.03 -19.81 -12.97
N GLN A 132 -2.71 -18.64 -12.39
CA GLN A 132 -1.85 -18.58 -11.21
C GLN A 132 -2.52 -19.21 -9.98
N ASN A 133 -1.70 -19.79 -9.11
CA ASN A 133 -2.14 -20.49 -7.90
C ASN A 133 -3.22 -21.55 -8.17
N ASN A 134 -3.20 -22.14 -9.36
CA ASN A 134 -4.14 -23.17 -9.82
C ASN A 134 -5.62 -22.75 -9.86
N ASN A 135 -5.95 -21.45 -9.90
CA ASN A 135 -7.35 -21.01 -9.91
C ASN A 135 -8.15 -21.56 -11.08
N GLN A 136 -7.57 -21.59 -12.28
CA GLN A 136 -8.19 -22.18 -13.47
C GLN A 136 -8.40 -23.68 -13.30
N GLN A 137 -7.38 -24.40 -12.83
CA GLN A 137 -7.45 -25.85 -12.61
C GLN A 137 -8.48 -26.21 -11.53
N ASP A 138 -8.52 -25.44 -10.43
CA ASP A 138 -9.51 -25.64 -9.37
C ASP A 138 -10.94 -25.37 -9.86
N TYR A 139 -11.14 -24.35 -10.69
CA TYR A 139 -12.43 -24.05 -11.28
C TYR A 139 -12.87 -25.16 -12.27
N PHE A 140 -11.96 -25.65 -13.11
CA PHE A 140 -12.24 -26.78 -14.00
C PHE A 140 -12.54 -28.04 -13.20
N ALA A 141 -11.82 -28.28 -12.11
CA ALA A 141 -12.11 -29.41 -11.21
C ALA A 141 -13.51 -29.32 -10.59
N VAL A 142 -14.01 -28.10 -10.25
CA VAL A 142 -15.41 -27.91 -9.83
C VAL A 142 -16.38 -28.29 -10.95
N LEU A 143 -16.14 -27.82 -12.18
CA LEU A 143 -17.00 -28.16 -13.33
C LEU A 143 -16.95 -29.65 -13.66
N GLY A 144 -15.81 -30.32 -13.51
CA GLY A 144 -15.66 -31.75 -13.68
C GLY A 144 -16.41 -32.56 -12.60
N GLN A 145 -16.27 -32.18 -11.31
CA GLN A 145 -16.99 -32.84 -10.22
C GLN A 145 -18.52 -32.77 -10.39
N THR A 146 -19.01 -31.66 -10.93
CA THR A 146 -20.44 -31.49 -11.20
C THR A 146 -20.91 -32.20 -12.46
N GLY A 147 -20.01 -32.75 -13.30
CA GLY A 147 -20.34 -33.37 -14.60
C GLY A 147 -20.72 -32.33 -15.68
N ILE A 148 -20.30 -31.09 -15.51
CA ILE A 148 -20.48 -30.02 -16.51
C ILE A 148 -19.39 -30.12 -17.58
N LEU A 149 -18.15 -30.44 -17.18
CA LEU A 149 -17.03 -30.79 -18.06
C LEU A 149 -16.69 -32.27 -17.91
N ASP A 150 -16.33 -32.88 -19.02
CA ASP A 150 -15.81 -34.24 -19.06
C ASP A 150 -14.26 -34.21 -19.03
N ASP A 151 -13.63 -35.33 -18.63
CA ASP A 151 -12.18 -35.56 -18.67
C ASP A 151 -11.29 -34.49 -17.97
N VAL A 152 -11.74 -33.97 -16.82
CA VAL A 152 -10.97 -33.00 -16.05
C VAL A 152 -10.02 -33.68 -15.08
N GLU A 153 -8.74 -33.31 -15.14
CA GLU A 153 -7.72 -33.77 -14.19
C GLU A 153 -7.97 -33.18 -12.80
N ILE A 154 -8.05 -34.03 -11.77
CA ILE A 154 -8.20 -33.60 -10.38
C ILE A 154 -6.83 -33.23 -9.81
N VAL A 155 -6.65 -31.96 -9.48
CA VAL A 155 -5.40 -31.44 -8.92
C VAL A 155 -5.27 -31.82 -7.43
N PRO A 156 -4.13 -32.34 -6.99
CA PRO A 156 -3.88 -32.63 -5.58
C PRO A 156 -4.12 -31.39 -4.69
N ASN A 157 -4.79 -31.58 -3.55
CA ASN A 157 -5.11 -30.52 -2.57
C ASN A 157 -6.06 -29.39 -3.06
N ALA A 158 -6.72 -29.52 -4.21
CA ALA A 158 -7.71 -28.53 -4.68
C ALA A 158 -8.77 -28.21 -3.62
N GLY A 159 -9.18 -29.22 -2.84
CA GLY A 159 -10.19 -29.06 -1.77
C GLY A 159 -9.84 -28.08 -0.66
N ASN A 160 -8.60 -27.67 -0.51
CA ASN A 160 -8.17 -26.67 0.47
C ASN A 160 -8.07 -25.25 -0.09
N ARG A 161 -8.22 -25.08 -1.40
CA ARG A 161 -8.07 -23.81 -2.08
C ARG A 161 -9.39 -23.02 -2.13
N ARG A 162 -9.30 -21.71 -2.31
CA ARG A 162 -10.45 -20.80 -2.17
C ARG A 162 -11.59 -21.06 -3.13
N VAL A 163 -11.31 -21.38 -4.39
CA VAL A 163 -12.32 -21.69 -5.40
C VAL A 163 -13.15 -22.91 -4.95
N MET A 164 -12.48 -23.97 -4.53
CA MET A 164 -13.14 -25.18 -4.06
C MET A 164 -13.88 -24.97 -2.74
N LYS A 165 -13.31 -24.15 -1.84
CA LYS A 165 -13.99 -23.78 -0.57
C LYS A 165 -15.25 -22.96 -0.83
N ALA A 166 -15.23 -22.03 -1.80
CA ALA A 166 -16.41 -21.26 -2.18
C ALA A 166 -17.51 -22.14 -2.75
N PHE A 167 -17.15 -23.05 -3.65
CA PHE A 167 -18.10 -24.01 -4.21
C PHE A 167 -18.76 -24.88 -3.12
N ARG A 168 -17.97 -25.50 -2.22
CA ARG A 168 -18.50 -26.29 -1.10
C ARG A 168 -19.35 -25.47 -0.14
N HIS A 169 -18.94 -24.23 0.09
CA HIS A 169 -19.73 -23.31 0.92
C HIS A 169 -21.12 -23.07 0.32
N PHE A 170 -21.22 -22.82 -0.97
CA PHE A 170 -22.52 -22.66 -1.64
C PHE A 170 -23.36 -23.93 -1.63
N ILE A 171 -22.76 -25.12 -1.81
CA ILE A 171 -23.48 -26.39 -1.63
C ILE A 171 -24.10 -26.43 -0.23
N SER A 172 -23.32 -26.22 0.82
CA SER A 172 -23.83 -26.26 2.20
C SER A 172 -24.89 -25.18 2.48
N ARG A 173 -24.75 -23.99 1.89
CA ARG A 173 -25.76 -22.93 2.04
C ARG A 173 -27.07 -23.29 1.33
N ILE A 174 -27.01 -23.91 0.16
CA ILE A 174 -28.17 -24.38 -0.59
C ILE A 174 -28.84 -25.54 0.16
N GLU A 175 -28.07 -26.51 0.67
CA GLU A 175 -28.61 -27.60 1.49
C GLU A 175 -29.39 -27.07 2.70
N LEU A 176 -28.80 -26.14 3.46
CA LEU A 176 -29.47 -25.50 4.60
C LEU A 176 -30.73 -24.72 4.18
N TYR A 177 -30.69 -24.04 3.03
CA TYR A 177 -31.85 -23.33 2.49
C TYR A 177 -33.00 -24.28 2.13
N LEU A 178 -32.68 -25.44 1.57
CA LEU A 178 -33.65 -26.47 1.17
C LEU A 178 -34.19 -27.28 2.36
N GLU A 179 -33.42 -27.47 3.45
CA GLU A 179 -33.89 -28.15 4.66
C GLU A 179 -35.13 -27.49 5.31
N HIS A 180 -35.25 -26.19 5.13
CA HIS A 180 -36.41 -25.42 5.67
C HIS A 180 -37.53 -25.24 4.65
N SER A 181 -37.45 -25.90 3.49
CA SER A 181 -38.39 -25.76 2.38
C SER A 181 -39.47 -26.87 2.39
N ALA A 182 -40.71 -26.48 2.11
CA ALA A 182 -41.79 -27.45 1.91
C ALA A 182 -41.65 -28.20 0.58
N ASP A 183 -41.06 -27.56 -0.44
CA ASP A 183 -40.76 -28.13 -1.76
C ASP A 183 -39.37 -27.69 -2.25
N PRO A 184 -38.36 -28.57 -2.15
CA PRO A 184 -37.00 -28.27 -2.57
C PRO A 184 -36.87 -27.84 -4.04
N ILE A 185 -37.69 -28.38 -4.94
CA ILE A 185 -37.68 -28.04 -6.37
C ILE A 185 -38.11 -26.59 -6.55
N VAL A 186 -39.25 -26.20 -5.98
CA VAL A 186 -39.76 -24.83 -6.07
C VAL A 186 -38.79 -23.82 -5.47
N SER A 187 -38.19 -24.15 -4.32
CA SER A 187 -37.21 -23.26 -3.67
C SER A 187 -35.93 -23.10 -4.47
N LEU A 188 -35.44 -24.18 -5.09
CA LEU A 188 -34.26 -24.11 -5.94
C LEU A 188 -34.53 -23.33 -7.23
N GLN A 189 -35.75 -23.45 -7.81
CA GLN A 189 -36.20 -22.62 -8.94
C GLN A 189 -36.23 -21.13 -8.53
N ALA A 190 -36.80 -20.80 -7.38
CA ALA A 190 -36.85 -19.44 -6.90
C ALA A 190 -35.44 -18.84 -6.68
N LEU A 191 -34.51 -19.60 -6.14
CA LEU A 191 -33.10 -19.19 -6.00
C LEU A 191 -32.47 -18.96 -7.37
N LEU A 192 -32.68 -19.87 -8.33
CA LEU A 192 -32.15 -19.72 -9.69
C LEU A 192 -32.74 -18.50 -10.40
N GLU A 193 -34.01 -18.23 -10.22
CA GLU A 193 -34.68 -17.04 -10.77
C GLU A 193 -34.06 -15.76 -10.20
N LYS A 194 -33.81 -15.70 -8.89
CA LYS A 194 -33.11 -14.56 -8.27
C LYS A 194 -31.71 -14.34 -8.84
N VAL A 195 -30.93 -15.41 -9.05
CA VAL A 195 -29.62 -15.32 -9.70
C VAL A 195 -29.74 -14.87 -11.15
N ASN A 196 -30.67 -15.43 -11.92
CA ASN A 196 -30.87 -15.13 -13.33
C ASN A 196 -31.31 -13.69 -13.60
N THR A 197 -32.16 -13.14 -12.73
CA THR A 197 -32.69 -11.77 -12.85
C THR A 197 -31.79 -10.72 -12.23
N ALA A 198 -30.89 -11.11 -11.31
CA ALA A 198 -29.92 -10.18 -10.74
C ALA A 198 -29.11 -9.47 -11.85
N THR A 199 -28.81 -8.18 -11.65
CA THR A 199 -28.30 -7.32 -12.72
C THR A 199 -26.86 -6.88 -12.48
N LEU A 200 -26.13 -6.74 -13.57
CA LEU A 200 -24.77 -6.20 -13.62
C LEU A 200 -24.67 -5.13 -14.70
N VAL A 201 -24.05 -4.00 -14.38
CA VAL A 201 -23.66 -3.02 -15.40
C VAL A 201 -22.39 -3.52 -16.09
N LYS A 202 -22.52 -3.93 -17.36
CA LYS A 202 -21.37 -4.23 -18.22
C LYS A 202 -20.90 -2.95 -18.90
N ILE A 203 -19.64 -2.61 -18.67
CA ILE A 203 -18.96 -1.47 -19.27
C ILE A 203 -17.87 -2.00 -20.19
N GLU A 204 -17.98 -1.70 -21.47
CA GLU A 204 -16.96 -2.05 -22.45
C GLU A 204 -16.12 -0.83 -22.77
N VAL A 205 -14.80 -0.96 -22.66
CA VAL A 205 -13.82 0.11 -22.89
C VAL A 205 -12.86 -0.25 -24.01
N ALA A 206 -12.21 0.79 -24.56
CA ALA A 206 -11.31 0.61 -25.71
C ALA A 206 -9.96 -0.01 -25.34
N GLY A 207 -9.49 0.20 -24.10
CA GLY A 207 -8.18 -0.28 -23.64
C GLY A 207 -8.00 -0.18 -22.15
N HIS A 208 -6.82 -0.61 -21.68
CA HIS A 208 -6.51 -0.69 -20.25
C HIS A 208 -6.46 0.68 -19.55
N SER A 209 -6.01 1.75 -20.24
CA SER A 209 -5.99 3.10 -19.68
C SER A 209 -7.40 3.61 -19.36
N ASP A 210 -8.33 3.39 -20.29
CA ASP A 210 -9.72 3.78 -20.10
C ASP A 210 -10.37 2.98 -18.98
N ALA A 211 -10.04 1.68 -18.91
CA ALA A 211 -10.52 0.80 -17.83
C ALA A 211 -10.08 1.30 -16.46
N TYR A 212 -8.84 1.75 -16.33
CA TYR A 212 -8.31 2.28 -15.08
C TYR A 212 -9.00 3.58 -14.66
N THR A 213 -9.07 4.55 -15.56
CA THR A 213 -9.70 5.85 -15.28
C THR A 213 -11.13 5.68 -14.81
N LEU A 214 -11.86 4.77 -15.47
CA LEU A 214 -13.25 4.45 -15.10
C LEU A 214 -13.32 3.75 -13.75
N PHE A 215 -12.46 2.77 -13.52
CA PHE A 215 -12.38 2.02 -12.28
C PHE A 215 -12.07 2.93 -11.08
N GLU A 216 -11.12 3.85 -11.21
CA GLU A 216 -10.77 4.81 -10.16
C GLU A 216 -11.96 5.72 -9.82
N SER A 217 -12.79 6.08 -10.82
CA SER A 217 -13.97 6.92 -10.61
C SER A 217 -15.19 6.18 -10.00
N LEU A 218 -15.32 4.87 -10.25
CA LEU A 218 -16.47 4.07 -9.81
C LEU A 218 -16.26 3.37 -8.46
N ASN A 219 -15.02 3.19 -8.00
CA ASN A 219 -14.71 2.31 -6.87
C ASN A 219 -14.71 3.04 -5.52
N ASN A 220 -15.88 3.12 -4.90
CA ASN A 220 -16.01 3.40 -3.45
C ASN A 220 -16.21 2.12 -2.59
N ARG A 221 -16.28 0.92 -3.18
CA ARG A 221 -16.60 -0.33 -2.46
C ARG A 221 -15.86 -1.54 -3.05
N GLY A 222 -14.68 -1.86 -2.53
CA GLY A 222 -13.95 -3.10 -2.89
C GLY A 222 -12.43 -2.97 -2.76
N VAL A 223 -11.68 -4.07 -2.96
CA VAL A 223 -10.22 -4.05 -3.07
C VAL A 223 -9.87 -3.65 -4.52
N PRO A 224 -9.35 -2.45 -4.74
CA PRO A 224 -9.16 -1.94 -6.09
C PRO A 224 -8.02 -2.63 -6.85
N LEU A 225 -8.14 -2.74 -8.17
CA LEU A 225 -6.99 -2.91 -9.06
C LEU A 225 -6.10 -1.67 -8.94
N THR A 226 -4.84 -1.89 -8.71
CA THR A 226 -3.88 -0.79 -8.56
C THR A 226 -3.35 -0.36 -9.92
N ALA A 227 -2.85 0.88 -10.02
CA ALA A 227 -2.15 1.32 -11.22
C ALA A 227 -0.99 0.36 -11.58
N ILE A 228 -0.34 -0.20 -10.57
CA ILE A 228 0.76 -1.16 -10.72
C ILE A 228 0.29 -2.47 -11.37
N ASP A 229 -0.89 -2.96 -10.99
CA ASP A 229 -1.47 -4.15 -11.61
C ASP A 229 -1.74 -3.92 -13.11
N LEU A 230 -2.18 -2.73 -13.47
CA LEU A 230 -2.46 -2.39 -14.87
C LEU A 230 -1.19 -2.16 -15.70
N ILE A 231 -0.17 -1.52 -15.12
CA ILE A 231 1.17 -1.40 -15.73
C ILE A 231 1.72 -2.80 -16.00
N LYS A 232 1.66 -3.70 -15.00
CA LYS A 232 2.04 -5.10 -15.14
C LYS A 232 1.27 -5.77 -16.30
N ASN A 233 -0.04 -5.61 -16.29
CA ASN A 233 -0.93 -6.25 -17.27
C ASN A 233 -0.59 -5.81 -18.69
N LYS A 234 -0.42 -4.49 -18.89
CA LYS A 234 -0.03 -3.92 -20.18
C LYS A 234 1.35 -4.42 -20.62
N LEU A 235 2.31 -4.41 -19.71
CA LEU A 235 3.68 -4.87 -19.98
C LEU A 235 3.69 -6.34 -20.43
N LEU A 236 3.05 -7.22 -19.66
CA LEU A 236 3.02 -8.64 -19.95
C LEU A 236 2.28 -8.95 -21.25
N ALA A 237 1.19 -8.23 -21.55
CA ALA A 237 0.48 -8.38 -22.81
C ALA A 237 1.35 -8.00 -24.03
N VAL A 238 2.12 -6.90 -23.93
CA VAL A 238 3.03 -6.48 -25.01
C VAL A 238 4.19 -7.48 -25.18
N LEU A 239 4.79 -7.95 -24.09
CA LEU A 239 5.89 -8.93 -24.14
C LEU A 239 5.42 -10.27 -24.70
N GLU A 240 4.25 -10.77 -24.28
CA GLU A 240 3.66 -12.00 -24.80
C GLU A 240 3.34 -11.91 -26.30
N SER A 241 2.91 -10.73 -26.79
CA SER A 241 2.64 -10.54 -28.21
C SER A 241 3.92 -10.58 -29.07
N LYS A 242 5.08 -10.24 -28.48
CA LYS A 242 6.39 -10.30 -29.15
C LYS A 242 7.03 -11.70 -29.10
N ASP A 243 6.81 -12.45 -28.01
CA ASP A 243 7.35 -13.81 -27.76
C ASP A 243 6.23 -14.70 -27.20
N PRO A 244 5.37 -15.28 -28.08
CA PRO A 244 4.24 -16.11 -27.65
C PRO A 244 4.66 -17.31 -26.81
N GLY A 245 4.01 -17.55 -25.68
CA GLY A 245 4.34 -18.60 -24.73
C GLY A 245 5.38 -18.22 -23.67
N SER A 246 5.87 -16.95 -23.69
CA SER A 246 6.88 -16.48 -22.73
C SER A 246 6.27 -15.89 -21.44
N ILE A 247 4.95 -15.85 -21.30
CA ILE A 247 4.24 -15.13 -20.22
C ILE A 247 4.75 -15.48 -18.82
N ASP A 248 5.01 -16.75 -18.51
CA ASP A 248 5.48 -17.17 -17.20
C ASP A 248 6.92 -16.68 -16.93
N LYS A 249 7.78 -16.68 -17.96
CA LYS A 249 9.13 -16.11 -17.89
C LYS A 249 9.07 -14.61 -17.61
N GLN A 250 8.24 -13.88 -18.34
CA GLN A 250 8.09 -12.44 -18.19
C GLN A 250 7.45 -12.07 -16.84
N TYR A 251 6.47 -12.83 -16.40
CA TYR A 251 5.88 -12.68 -15.08
C TYR A 251 6.91 -12.88 -13.96
N ASN A 252 7.76 -13.89 -14.05
CA ASN A 252 8.83 -14.12 -13.09
C ASN A 252 9.86 -12.97 -13.07
N ARG A 253 10.09 -12.32 -14.21
CA ARG A 253 10.93 -11.11 -14.27
C ARG A 253 10.24 -9.92 -13.59
N TRP A 254 8.96 -9.70 -13.87
CA TRP A 254 8.18 -8.67 -13.17
C TRP A 254 8.13 -8.91 -11.67
N LYS A 255 7.97 -10.15 -11.24
CA LYS A 255 7.95 -10.52 -9.83
C LYS A 255 9.20 -10.04 -9.10
N LYS A 256 10.37 -10.04 -9.73
CA LYS A 256 11.61 -9.50 -9.13
C LYS A 256 11.48 -8.01 -8.77
N VAL A 257 10.73 -7.24 -9.56
CA VAL A 257 10.45 -5.83 -9.26
C VAL A 257 9.61 -5.70 -7.99
N ILE A 258 8.54 -6.47 -7.90
CA ILE A 258 7.64 -6.43 -6.74
C ILE A 258 8.32 -6.99 -5.48
N ASP A 259 9.04 -8.10 -5.59
CA ASP A 259 9.80 -8.70 -4.48
C ASP A 259 10.86 -7.73 -3.93
N ALA A 260 11.43 -6.86 -4.76
CA ALA A 260 12.36 -5.82 -4.31
C ALA A 260 11.65 -4.67 -3.59
N LEU A 261 10.47 -4.27 -4.06
CA LEU A 261 9.68 -3.16 -3.51
C LEU A 261 8.83 -3.53 -2.29
N GLY A 262 8.65 -4.85 -2.03
CA GLY A 262 7.80 -5.36 -0.95
C GLY A 262 6.30 -5.23 -1.24
N ASP A 263 5.48 -5.61 -0.26
CA ASP A 263 4.01 -5.70 -0.40
C ASP A 263 3.28 -4.37 -0.15
N ASP A 264 3.99 -3.31 0.26
CA ASP A 264 3.38 -2.00 0.50
C ASP A 264 3.11 -1.29 -0.82
N TYR A 265 1.83 -1.21 -1.18
CA TYR A 265 1.39 -0.51 -2.38
C TYR A 265 1.83 0.96 -2.44
N ALA A 266 1.90 1.66 -1.31
CA ALA A 266 2.32 3.06 -1.28
C ALA A 266 3.80 3.21 -1.68
N VAL A 267 4.65 2.25 -1.30
CA VAL A 267 6.05 2.19 -1.71
C VAL A 267 6.16 1.88 -3.20
N GLN A 268 5.40 0.90 -3.69
CA GLN A 268 5.38 0.53 -5.11
C GLN A 268 4.94 1.73 -5.98
N GLU A 269 3.79 2.35 -5.67
CA GLU A 269 3.26 3.51 -6.40
C GLU A 269 4.26 4.68 -6.40
N ARG A 270 4.89 4.93 -5.25
CA ARG A 270 5.92 5.97 -5.12
C ARG A 270 7.12 5.70 -6.01
N PHE A 271 7.61 4.45 -6.05
CA PHE A 271 8.70 4.05 -6.94
C PHE A 271 8.39 4.39 -8.41
N PHE A 272 7.23 3.98 -8.91
CA PHE A 272 6.86 4.26 -10.30
C PHE A 272 6.74 5.76 -10.59
N ARG A 273 6.12 6.55 -9.70
CA ARG A 273 6.09 8.01 -9.86
C ARG A 273 7.48 8.62 -9.87
N GLN A 274 8.32 8.22 -8.95
CA GLN A 274 9.67 8.77 -8.79
C GLN A 274 10.61 8.33 -9.89
N TYR A 275 10.47 7.13 -10.43
CA TYR A 275 11.23 6.69 -11.60
C TYR A 275 11.04 7.66 -12.77
N TYR A 276 9.80 7.89 -13.19
CA TYR A 276 9.56 8.81 -14.30
C TYR A 276 10.09 10.22 -14.00
N ASN A 277 9.81 10.74 -12.81
CA ASN A 277 10.23 12.09 -12.42
C ASN A 277 11.77 12.23 -12.36
N ALA A 278 12.47 11.18 -11.92
CA ALA A 278 13.93 11.12 -11.86
C ALA A 278 14.58 11.07 -13.24
N PHE A 279 14.03 10.25 -14.13
CA PHE A 279 14.61 10.00 -15.46
C PHE A 279 13.87 10.70 -16.59
N LYS A 280 13.00 11.65 -16.27
CA LYS A 280 12.26 12.43 -17.27
C LYS A 280 13.14 13.04 -18.39
N PRO A 281 14.34 13.59 -18.13
CA PRO A 281 15.19 14.10 -19.20
C PRO A 281 15.57 13.04 -20.26
N ASP A 282 15.72 11.78 -19.83
CA ASP A 282 16.04 10.65 -20.72
C ASP A 282 14.79 10.12 -21.47
N LEU A 283 13.60 10.42 -20.95
CA LEU A 283 12.31 9.90 -21.42
C LEU A 283 11.46 10.94 -22.16
N LYS A 284 11.95 12.18 -22.33
CA LYS A 284 11.21 13.32 -22.90
C LYS A 284 10.71 13.10 -24.31
N ASP A 285 11.46 12.34 -25.12
CA ASP A 285 11.10 12.05 -26.51
C ASP A 285 9.99 11.00 -26.64
N VAL A 286 9.73 10.23 -25.55
CA VAL A 286 8.69 9.21 -25.48
C VAL A 286 7.45 9.73 -24.76
N VAL A 287 7.64 10.47 -23.65
CA VAL A 287 6.55 10.94 -22.80
C VAL A 287 6.68 12.43 -22.50
N SER A 288 5.65 13.20 -22.86
CA SER A 288 5.62 14.66 -22.68
C SER A 288 4.98 15.15 -21.38
N VAL A 289 4.74 14.25 -20.39
CA VAL A 289 4.15 14.61 -19.11
C VAL A 289 5.15 15.40 -18.27
N SER A 290 4.74 16.53 -17.69
CA SER A 290 5.63 17.39 -16.91
C SER A 290 6.07 16.77 -15.58
N VAL A 291 5.13 16.14 -14.86
CA VAL A 291 5.33 15.45 -13.58
C VAL A 291 4.40 14.25 -13.51
N ALA A 292 4.96 13.07 -13.20
CA ALA A 292 4.13 11.91 -12.90
C ALA A 292 3.44 12.06 -11.56
N THR A 293 2.13 11.90 -11.58
CA THR A 293 1.24 11.92 -10.42
C THR A 293 0.48 10.59 -10.35
N LYS A 294 -0.25 10.35 -9.27
CA LYS A 294 -1.08 9.16 -9.17
C LYS A 294 -2.09 9.06 -10.33
N SER A 295 -2.72 10.17 -10.71
CA SER A 295 -3.78 10.20 -11.72
C SER A 295 -3.30 10.00 -13.16
N ASN A 296 -2.06 10.39 -13.50
CA ASN A 296 -1.53 10.25 -14.86
C ASN A 296 -0.53 9.09 -15.02
N LEU A 297 -0.31 8.32 -13.96
CA LEU A 297 0.71 7.28 -13.93
C LEU A 297 0.53 6.26 -15.06
N MET A 298 -0.69 5.80 -15.28
CA MET A 298 -1.00 4.85 -16.33
C MET A 298 -0.70 5.39 -17.73
N GLN A 299 -1.05 6.66 -17.99
CA GLN A 299 -0.74 7.34 -19.26
C GLN A 299 0.76 7.39 -19.55
N VAL A 300 1.58 7.65 -18.53
CA VAL A 300 3.05 7.65 -18.63
C VAL A 300 3.55 6.27 -19.05
N TYR A 301 3.12 5.24 -18.32
CA TYR A 301 3.65 3.89 -18.47
C TYR A 301 3.15 3.17 -19.72
N GLU A 302 1.95 3.45 -20.18
CA GLU A 302 1.48 2.95 -21.50
C GLU A 302 2.40 3.37 -22.64
N LYS A 303 2.87 4.63 -22.62
CA LYS A 303 3.79 5.14 -23.65
C LYS A 303 5.17 4.51 -23.55
N LEU A 304 5.72 4.38 -22.33
CA LEU A 304 7.02 3.75 -22.11
C LEU A 304 7.03 2.29 -22.55
N ILE A 305 6.01 1.53 -22.18
CA ILE A 305 5.86 0.11 -22.55
C ILE A 305 5.65 -0.03 -24.06
N ALA A 306 4.89 0.86 -24.70
CA ALA A 306 4.67 0.83 -26.13
C ALA A 306 5.95 1.16 -26.92
N HIS A 307 6.82 2.00 -26.38
CA HIS A 307 8.11 2.34 -26.98
C HIS A 307 9.06 1.14 -26.95
N ASP A 308 9.41 0.66 -25.76
CA ASP A 308 10.21 -0.56 -25.59
C ASP A 308 9.89 -1.27 -24.26
N ALA A 309 9.10 -2.35 -24.34
CA ALA A 309 8.68 -3.12 -23.19
C ALA A 309 9.83 -3.93 -22.55
N GLU A 310 10.82 -4.37 -23.35
CA GLU A 310 11.95 -5.17 -22.85
C GLU A 310 12.93 -4.29 -22.08
N ASP A 311 13.35 -3.18 -22.67
CA ASP A 311 14.25 -2.22 -22.00
C ASP A 311 13.59 -1.65 -20.74
N PHE A 312 12.29 -1.32 -20.83
CA PHE A 312 11.51 -0.89 -19.69
C PHE A 312 11.55 -1.92 -18.53
N LEU A 313 11.30 -3.20 -18.80
CA LEU A 313 11.34 -4.24 -17.77
C LEU A 313 12.75 -4.40 -17.17
N HIS A 314 13.79 -4.33 -17.99
CA HIS A 314 15.18 -4.36 -17.52
C HIS A 314 15.48 -3.18 -16.58
N ALA A 315 15.10 -1.97 -16.97
CA ALA A 315 15.26 -0.78 -16.13
C ALA A 315 14.51 -0.92 -14.79
N MET A 316 13.26 -1.42 -14.81
CA MET A 316 12.48 -1.63 -13.60
C MET A 316 13.13 -2.62 -12.64
N ILE A 317 13.65 -3.75 -13.15
CA ILE A 317 14.34 -4.75 -12.32
C ILE A 317 15.60 -4.15 -11.67
N ARG A 318 16.40 -3.41 -12.41
CA ARG A 318 17.63 -2.79 -11.92
C ARG A 318 17.33 -1.73 -10.87
N LEU A 319 16.48 -0.79 -11.20
CA LEU A 319 16.16 0.36 -10.34
C LEU A 319 15.32 0.00 -9.12
N SER A 320 14.48 -1.03 -9.17
CA SER A 320 13.77 -1.50 -7.98
C SER A 320 14.74 -2.03 -6.91
N ASN A 321 15.86 -2.65 -7.30
CA ASN A 321 16.89 -3.07 -6.34
C ASN A 321 17.59 -1.87 -5.68
N SER A 322 17.96 -0.84 -6.45
CA SER A 322 18.51 0.40 -5.90
C SER A 322 17.49 1.11 -5.01
N TYR A 323 16.23 1.12 -5.41
CA TYR A 323 15.16 1.72 -4.61
C TYR A 323 14.93 0.97 -3.28
N ALA A 324 15.02 -0.37 -3.29
CA ALA A 324 14.96 -1.17 -2.07
C ALA A 324 16.06 -0.82 -1.05
N GLN A 325 17.24 -0.41 -1.53
CA GLN A 325 18.31 0.11 -0.68
C GLN A 325 17.95 1.50 -0.13
N ILE A 326 17.42 2.37 -0.98
CA ILE A 326 17.01 3.74 -0.59
C ILE A 326 15.94 3.72 0.51
N VAL A 327 14.95 2.83 0.42
CA VAL A 327 13.87 2.70 1.42
C VAL A 327 14.24 1.80 2.61
N GLY A 328 15.47 1.30 2.68
CA GLY A 328 15.96 0.49 3.79
C GLY A 328 15.45 -0.97 3.82
N TYR A 329 14.85 -1.47 2.75
CA TYR A 329 14.44 -2.88 2.64
C TYR A 329 15.62 -3.83 2.40
N ARG A 330 16.71 -3.28 1.85
CA ARG A 330 17.98 -3.98 1.64
C ARG A 330 19.14 -3.08 2.06
N ALA A 331 20.17 -3.67 2.67
CA ALA A 331 21.40 -2.96 2.93
C ALA A 331 22.15 -2.65 1.62
N VAL A 332 22.86 -1.54 1.60
CA VAL A 332 23.83 -1.25 0.54
C VAL A 332 25.05 -2.14 0.78
N PRO A 333 25.46 -2.98 -0.20
CA PRO A 333 26.59 -3.90 0.00
C PRO A 333 27.86 -3.16 0.43
N ASP A 334 28.55 -3.70 1.43
CA ASP A 334 29.81 -3.18 1.96
C ASP A 334 29.79 -1.74 2.49
N GLN A 335 28.59 -1.14 2.66
CA GLN A 335 28.39 0.24 3.06
C GLN A 335 27.39 0.38 4.23
N PRO A 336 27.72 -0.12 5.44
CA PRO A 336 26.79 -0.09 6.56
C PRO A 336 26.44 1.34 7.01
N LYS A 337 27.36 2.30 6.87
CA LYS A 337 27.12 3.71 7.23
C LYS A 337 26.10 4.35 6.30
N LEU A 338 26.24 4.17 4.98
CA LEU A 338 25.25 4.66 4.01
C LEU A 338 23.88 4.01 4.25
N SER A 339 23.82 2.70 4.51
CA SER A 339 22.57 1.99 4.82
C SER A 339 21.87 2.60 6.05
N ASN A 340 22.59 2.92 7.11
CA ASN A 340 22.03 3.56 8.30
C ASN A 340 21.54 5.00 8.03
N LEU A 341 22.26 5.75 7.19
CA LEU A 341 21.86 7.09 6.78
C LEU A 341 20.57 7.05 5.94
N LEU A 342 20.45 6.12 4.99
CA LEU A 342 19.24 5.94 4.18
C LEU A 342 18.03 5.56 5.05
N LEU A 343 18.22 4.67 6.02
CA LEU A 343 17.19 4.32 7.00
C LEU A 343 16.78 5.54 7.85
N SER A 344 17.73 6.39 8.23
CA SER A 344 17.45 7.64 8.96
C SER A 344 16.70 8.64 8.10
N LEU A 345 17.00 8.71 6.79
CA LEU A 345 16.28 9.54 5.82
C LEU A 345 14.82 9.09 5.66
N ASP A 346 14.57 7.78 5.63
CA ASP A 346 13.19 7.25 5.61
C ASP A 346 12.45 7.61 6.90
N ARG A 347 13.07 7.41 8.06
CA ARG A 347 12.50 7.73 9.39
C ARG A 347 12.13 9.20 9.56
N ILE A 348 12.89 10.13 8.96
CA ILE A 348 12.55 11.56 8.94
C ILE A 348 11.57 11.94 7.83
N GLN A 349 10.99 10.96 7.11
CA GLN A 349 10.06 11.18 6.01
C GLN A 349 10.69 11.92 4.81
N GLY A 350 11.93 11.61 4.48
CA GLY A 350 12.70 12.19 3.38
C GLY A 350 12.36 11.65 1.98
N ALA A 351 11.21 11.02 1.82
CA ALA A 351 10.85 10.29 0.60
C ALA A 351 10.85 11.15 -0.69
N ALA A 352 10.69 12.47 -0.59
CA ALA A 352 10.76 13.35 -1.76
C ALA A 352 12.14 13.35 -2.42
N ALA A 353 13.22 13.09 -1.65
CA ALA A 353 14.59 13.01 -2.17
C ALA A 353 14.92 11.69 -2.86
N TYR A 354 14.07 10.66 -2.79
CA TYR A 354 14.41 9.35 -3.35
C TYR A 354 14.59 9.39 -4.87
N LEU A 355 13.85 10.26 -5.58
CA LEU A 355 14.06 10.44 -7.01
C LEU A 355 15.48 10.95 -7.34
N LEU A 356 16.05 11.86 -6.53
CA LEU A 356 17.42 12.31 -6.67
C LEU A 356 18.39 11.16 -6.37
N LEU A 357 18.17 10.43 -5.27
CA LEU A 357 19.02 9.29 -4.90
C LEU A 357 19.02 8.19 -5.97
N MET A 358 17.89 7.95 -6.63
CA MET A 358 17.82 7.02 -7.76
C MET A 358 18.76 7.45 -8.90
N VAL A 359 18.80 8.75 -9.24
CA VAL A 359 19.72 9.28 -10.27
C VAL A 359 21.17 9.14 -9.82
N LEU A 360 21.49 9.53 -8.59
CA LEU A 360 22.86 9.48 -8.06
C LEU A 360 23.41 8.05 -7.99
N MET A 361 22.61 7.08 -7.51
CA MET A 361 23.02 5.69 -7.42
C MET A 361 23.11 5.01 -8.79
N GLU A 362 22.19 5.31 -9.70
CA GLU A 362 22.19 4.75 -11.05
C GLU A 362 23.37 5.27 -11.89
N ARG A 363 23.71 6.56 -11.75
CA ARG A 363 24.76 7.23 -12.50
C ARG A 363 26.04 7.45 -11.69
N GLN A 364 26.22 6.68 -10.62
CA GLN A 364 27.34 6.87 -9.70
C GLN A 364 28.71 6.92 -10.40
N THR A 365 28.92 6.02 -11.36
CA THR A 365 30.17 5.97 -12.15
C THR A 365 30.32 7.16 -13.08
N GLU A 366 29.24 7.56 -13.77
CA GLU A 366 29.24 8.71 -14.68
C GLU A 366 29.49 10.03 -13.96
N LEU A 367 28.93 10.15 -12.75
CA LEU A 367 29.06 11.32 -11.88
C LEU A 367 30.35 11.29 -11.06
N GLU A 368 31.19 10.27 -11.19
CA GLU A 368 32.43 10.06 -10.42
C GLU A 368 32.22 10.12 -8.90
N LEU A 369 31.04 9.64 -8.42
CA LEU A 369 30.69 9.67 -7.01
C LEU A 369 31.34 8.51 -6.27
N GLN A 370 32.12 8.84 -5.24
CA GLN A 370 32.61 7.89 -4.25
C GLN A 370 31.55 7.67 -3.14
N HIS A 371 31.77 6.66 -2.30
CA HIS A 371 30.85 6.33 -1.20
C HIS A 371 30.71 7.49 -0.20
N GLU A 372 31.80 8.19 0.06
CA GLU A 372 31.86 9.34 0.94
C GLU A 372 30.99 10.50 0.43
N HIS A 373 30.91 10.71 -0.89
CA HIS A 373 30.02 11.72 -1.48
C HIS A 373 28.54 11.37 -1.25
N LEU A 374 28.17 10.10 -1.41
CA LEU A 374 26.78 9.66 -1.13
C LEU A 374 26.44 9.80 0.36
N GLU A 375 27.36 9.45 1.25
CA GLU A 375 27.18 9.65 2.70
C GLU A 375 27.00 11.13 3.08
N GLN A 376 27.81 12.02 2.50
CA GLN A 376 27.69 13.46 2.68
C GLN A 376 26.35 13.99 2.18
N ILE A 377 25.91 13.57 0.98
CA ILE A 377 24.63 13.97 0.39
C ILE A 377 23.48 13.49 1.29
N VAL A 378 23.45 12.21 1.67
CA VAL A 378 22.36 11.66 2.49
C VAL A 378 22.35 12.30 3.89
N GLY A 379 23.52 12.54 4.48
CA GLY A 379 23.64 13.26 5.74
C GLY A 379 23.07 14.68 5.67
N PHE A 380 23.37 15.40 4.59
CA PHE A 380 22.80 16.72 4.34
C PHE A 380 21.29 16.68 4.09
N LEU A 381 20.79 15.69 3.34
CA LEU A 381 19.36 15.47 3.14
C LEU A 381 18.61 15.22 4.44
N ILE A 382 19.20 14.47 5.37
CA ILE A 382 18.61 14.27 6.72
C ILE A 382 18.47 15.62 7.43
N ALA A 383 19.54 16.45 7.46
CA ALA A 383 19.50 17.77 8.07
C ALA A 383 18.46 18.67 7.40
N PHE A 384 18.40 18.65 6.07
CA PHE A 384 17.39 19.38 5.29
C PHE A 384 15.97 18.95 5.70
N PHE A 385 15.68 17.63 5.77
CA PHE A 385 14.32 17.16 6.11
C PHE A 385 13.97 17.36 7.59
N VAL A 386 14.93 17.31 8.51
CA VAL A 386 14.67 17.70 9.90
C VAL A 386 14.18 19.14 9.96
N ARG A 387 14.89 20.06 9.29
CA ARG A 387 14.49 21.48 9.23
C ARG A 387 13.19 21.69 8.49
N ARG A 388 13.07 21.12 7.30
CA ARG A 388 11.88 21.23 6.46
C ARG A 388 10.64 20.72 7.17
N ASN A 389 10.69 19.56 7.79
CA ASN A 389 9.54 18.94 8.44
C ASN A 389 9.20 19.56 9.79
N THR A 390 10.09 20.41 10.34
CA THR A 390 9.84 21.24 11.52
C THR A 390 9.23 22.61 11.15
N THR A 391 9.62 23.17 9.99
CA THR A 391 9.26 24.54 9.59
C THR A 391 8.24 24.62 8.47
N ASP A 392 7.95 23.50 7.81
CA ASP A 392 7.19 23.38 6.55
C ASP A 392 7.75 24.21 5.37
N LEU A 393 9.07 24.52 5.41
CA LEU A 393 9.77 25.26 4.37
C LEU A 393 10.91 24.42 3.76
N PRO A 394 10.90 24.21 2.42
CA PRO A 394 9.87 24.60 1.45
C PRO A 394 8.56 23.79 1.58
N PRO A 395 7.44 24.31 1.06
CA PRO A 395 6.15 23.61 1.10
C PRO A 395 6.17 22.24 0.41
N THR A 396 5.35 21.30 0.89
CA THR A 396 5.29 19.92 0.35
C THR A 396 5.04 19.88 -1.16
N ARG A 397 4.19 20.79 -1.68
CA ARG A 397 3.84 20.86 -3.11
C ARG A 397 5.05 21.14 -4.02
N ASP A 398 6.08 21.80 -3.50
CA ASP A 398 7.24 22.25 -4.28
C ASP A 398 8.37 21.21 -4.28
N LEU A 399 8.40 20.30 -3.29
CA LEU A 399 9.49 19.35 -3.10
C LEU A 399 9.79 18.50 -4.34
N THR A 400 8.76 17.92 -4.98
CA THR A 400 8.99 17.07 -6.16
C THR A 400 9.69 17.85 -7.27
N ARG A 401 9.28 19.10 -7.52
CA ARG A 401 9.87 19.94 -8.56
C ARG A 401 11.30 20.35 -8.21
N ILE A 402 11.54 20.74 -6.94
CA ILE A 402 12.89 21.07 -6.46
C ILE A 402 13.84 19.90 -6.68
N PHE A 403 13.45 18.68 -6.28
CA PHE A 403 14.31 17.52 -6.46
C PHE A 403 14.45 17.08 -7.92
N MET A 404 13.45 17.30 -8.77
CA MET A 404 13.58 17.09 -10.23
C MET A 404 14.60 18.07 -10.83
N ASP A 405 14.54 19.34 -10.49
CA ASP A 405 15.48 20.37 -10.97
C ASP A 405 16.93 20.04 -10.55
N VAL A 406 17.11 19.65 -9.28
CA VAL A 406 18.41 19.19 -8.77
C VAL A 406 18.90 17.94 -9.52
N ALA A 407 18.02 16.94 -9.69
CA ALA A 407 18.35 15.70 -10.38
C ALA A 407 18.70 15.92 -11.88
N GLU A 408 18.12 16.92 -12.52
CA GLU A 408 18.47 17.32 -13.89
C GLU A 408 19.84 18.00 -13.93
N THR A 409 20.09 18.96 -13.06
CA THR A 409 21.34 19.75 -13.05
C THR A 409 22.56 18.90 -12.71
N VAL A 410 22.46 17.97 -11.74
CA VAL A 410 23.61 17.15 -11.32
C VAL A 410 24.15 16.23 -12.41
N ARG A 411 23.42 15.97 -13.47
CA ARG A 411 23.84 15.13 -14.60
C ARG A 411 25.06 15.71 -15.35
N GLU A 412 25.19 17.02 -15.33
CA GLU A 412 26.30 17.74 -15.98
C GLU A 412 27.50 17.96 -15.04
N LEU A 413 27.38 17.55 -13.75
CA LEU A 413 28.39 17.75 -12.73
C LEU A 413 29.13 16.46 -12.41
N ARG A 414 30.27 16.58 -11.70
CA ARG A 414 31.10 15.44 -11.27
C ARG A 414 31.53 15.59 -9.81
N ALA A 415 31.71 14.45 -9.15
CA ALA A 415 32.31 14.33 -7.82
C ALA A 415 31.83 15.38 -6.79
N GLY A 416 32.74 16.20 -6.26
CA GLY A 416 32.47 17.22 -5.25
C GLY A 416 31.53 18.33 -5.70
N ASP A 417 31.49 18.63 -7.00
CA ASP A 417 30.56 19.64 -7.56
C ASP A 417 29.11 19.20 -7.45
N VAL A 418 28.82 17.90 -7.56
CA VAL A 418 27.51 17.32 -7.31
C VAL A 418 27.09 17.59 -5.86
N VAL A 419 27.95 17.31 -4.91
CA VAL A 419 27.71 17.53 -3.47
C VAL A 419 27.43 19.00 -3.19
N SER A 420 28.34 19.88 -3.67
CA SER A 420 28.25 21.34 -3.48
C SER A 420 26.96 21.90 -4.08
N HIS A 421 26.61 21.49 -5.29
CA HIS A 421 25.36 21.95 -5.95
C HIS A 421 24.13 21.56 -5.14
N ILE A 422 24.02 20.31 -4.71
CA ILE A 422 22.88 19.83 -3.89
C ILE A 422 22.77 20.66 -2.61
N GLN A 423 23.88 20.86 -1.91
CA GLN A 423 23.92 21.62 -0.66
C GLN A 423 23.48 23.08 -0.86
N HIS A 424 24.05 23.76 -1.86
CA HIS A 424 23.72 25.15 -2.16
C HIS A 424 22.25 25.32 -2.57
N ARG A 425 21.77 24.48 -3.47
CA ARG A 425 20.41 24.59 -3.99
C ARG A 425 19.36 24.35 -2.90
N LEU A 426 19.52 23.30 -2.10
CA LEU A 426 18.56 22.97 -1.05
C LEU A 426 18.64 23.94 0.14
N LYS A 427 19.83 24.46 0.46
CA LYS A 427 19.98 25.49 1.51
C LYS A 427 19.25 26.77 1.13
N ALA A 428 19.31 27.18 -0.11
CA ALA A 428 18.63 28.38 -0.59
C ALA A 428 17.10 28.36 -0.40
N ASP A 429 16.49 27.17 -0.47
CA ASP A 429 15.04 26.98 -0.29
C ASP A 429 14.65 26.69 1.17
N SER A 430 15.63 26.50 2.06
CA SER A 430 15.39 26.09 3.45
C SER A 430 15.09 27.27 4.37
N ALA A 431 14.44 26.99 5.49
CA ALA A 431 14.28 27.95 6.58
C ALA A 431 15.63 28.39 7.15
N SER A 432 15.74 29.66 7.58
CA SER A 432 16.90 30.17 8.32
C SER A 432 17.06 29.47 9.68
N ASP A 433 18.25 29.62 10.30
CA ASP A 433 18.51 29.07 11.63
C ASP A 433 17.55 29.65 12.67
N GLU A 434 17.21 30.95 12.59
CA GLU A 434 16.28 31.60 13.49
C GLU A 434 14.83 31.10 13.32
N GLN A 435 14.42 30.81 12.07
CA GLN A 435 13.10 30.23 11.82
C GLN A 435 13.04 28.80 12.35
N PHE A 436 14.07 28.01 12.13
CA PHE A 436 14.15 26.64 12.61
C PHE A 436 14.18 26.60 14.15
N GLU A 437 15.01 27.44 14.81
CA GLU A 437 15.04 27.56 16.26
C GLU A 437 13.68 27.92 16.85
N ARG A 438 12.97 28.88 16.23
CA ARG A 438 11.64 29.27 16.67
C ARG A 438 10.64 28.13 16.60
N SER A 439 10.65 27.36 15.51
CA SER A 439 9.75 26.22 15.34
C SER A 439 10.08 25.09 16.33
N LEU A 440 11.36 24.83 16.60
CA LEU A 440 11.79 23.84 17.60
C LEU A 440 11.35 24.19 19.03
N LYS A 441 11.27 25.49 19.37
CA LYS A 441 10.77 25.98 20.68
C LYS A 441 9.26 25.89 20.81
N GLY A 442 8.55 25.67 19.69
CA GLY A 442 7.10 25.53 19.63
C GLY A 442 6.58 24.14 20.03
N PRO A 443 5.28 23.88 19.83
CA PRO A 443 4.61 22.63 20.18
C PRO A 443 4.90 21.49 19.17
N ILE A 444 6.16 21.17 18.96
CA ILE A 444 6.64 20.25 17.90
C ILE A 444 5.94 18.87 17.91
N TYR A 445 5.50 18.39 19.08
CA TYR A 445 4.77 17.12 19.16
C TYR A 445 3.38 17.22 18.53
N GLU A 446 2.72 18.34 18.68
CA GLU A 446 1.41 18.61 18.07
C GLU A 446 1.56 18.88 16.57
N ASP A 447 2.54 19.67 16.18
CA ASP A 447 2.81 20.05 14.79
C ASP A 447 3.24 18.86 13.95
N ASN A 448 4.23 18.07 14.45
CA ASN A 448 4.75 16.92 13.72
C ASN A 448 5.33 15.85 14.66
N LYS A 449 4.52 14.85 15.03
CA LYS A 449 4.93 13.75 15.91
C LYS A 449 6.10 12.92 15.36
N ALA A 450 6.18 12.76 14.04
CA ALA A 450 7.24 11.95 13.41
C ALA A 450 8.60 12.64 13.54
N VAL A 451 8.65 13.94 13.28
CA VAL A 451 9.86 14.76 13.49
C VAL A 451 10.25 14.79 14.95
N CYS A 452 9.30 15.07 15.83
CA CYS A 452 9.52 15.06 17.27
C CYS A 452 10.16 13.73 17.74
N ARG A 453 9.58 12.58 17.30
CA ARG A 453 10.12 11.26 17.58
C ARG A 453 11.52 11.09 17.02
N PHE A 454 11.72 11.47 15.76
CA PHE A 454 13.02 11.35 15.10
C PHE A 454 14.12 12.11 15.89
N VAL A 455 13.83 13.35 16.26
CA VAL A 455 14.76 14.20 17.02
C VAL A 455 15.10 13.54 18.37
N LEU A 456 14.09 13.14 19.15
CA LEU A 456 14.32 12.51 20.46
C LEU A 456 15.10 11.19 20.34
N CYS A 457 14.75 10.32 19.39
CA CYS A 457 15.48 9.08 19.13
C CYS A 457 16.93 9.35 18.71
N ALA A 458 17.15 10.29 17.79
CA ALA A 458 18.49 10.63 17.30
C ALA A 458 19.40 11.26 18.37
N LEU A 459 18.82 11.97 19.33
CA LEU A 459 19.55 12.49 20.50
C LEU A 459 19.95 11.35 21.43
N GLU A 460 19.04 10.45 21.74
CA GLU A 460 19.29 9.28 22.58
C GLU A 460 20.34 8.36 21.94
N GLU A 461 20.12 7.96 20.66
CA GLU A 461 21.04 7.10 19.90
C GLU A 461 22.47 7.66 19.82
N SER A 462 22.62 8.99 19.77
CA SER A 462 23.96 9.63 19.71
C SER A 462 24.78 9.48 20.99
N ARG A 463 24.16 9.06 22.08
CA ARG A 463 24.79 8.87 23.40
C ARG A 463 24.85 7.40 23.85
N MET A 464 24.24 6.51 23.06
CA MET A 464 24.30 5.07 23.33
C MET A 464 25.70 4.51 23.10
N THR A 465 26.12 3.59 23.97
CA THR A 465 27.33 2.77 23.82
C THR A 465 26.91 1.37 23.33
N ARG A 466 27.90 0.51 23.04
CA ARG A 466 27.60 -0.89 22.66
C ARG A 466 26.86 -1.67 23.75
N GLU A 467 27.08 -1.31 25.02
CA GLU A 467 26.45 -1.94 26.18
C GLU A 467 25.02 -1.42 26.44
N THR A 468 24.71 -0.20 26.02
CA THR A 468 23.41 0.44 26.26
C THR A 468 22.53 0.50 25.02
N GLN A 469 23.00 -0.03 23.87
CA GLN A 469 22.30 0.03 22.62
C GLN A 469 20.97 -0.72 22.65
N VAL A 470 19.89 0.00 22.39
CA VAL A 470 18.54 -0.53 22.22
C VAL A 470 17.93 -0.02 20.92
N ASP A 471 17.09 -0.82 20.29
CA ASP A 471 16.37 -0.39 19.10
C ASP A 471 15.15 0.46 19.50
N LEU A 472 15.29 1.78 19.43
CA LEU A 472 14.21 2.74 19.70
C LEU A 472 13.09 2.72 18.64
N TRP A 473 13.32 2.07 17.51
CA TRP A 473 12.39 1.96 16.40
C TRP A 473 11.67 0.61 16.36
N ALA A 474 11.96 -0.27 17.32
CA ALA A 474 11.31 -1.57 17.42
C ALA A 474 9.78 -1.45 17.49
N LEU A 475 9.09 -2.30 16.74
CA LEU A 475 7.64 -2.37 16.66
C LEU A 475 7.12 -3.63 17.35
N LYS A 476 5.99 -3.51 18.05
CA LYS A 476 5.15 -4.61 18.50
C LYS A 476 3.81 -4.52 17.77
N GLY A 477 3.63 -5.33 16.73
CA GLY A 477 2.54 -5.13 15.77
C GLY A 477 2.74 -3.84 14.98
N LYS A 478 1.78 -2.90 15.08
CA LYS A 478 1.85 -1.57 14.42
C LYS A 478 2.30 -0.44 15.34
N GLN A 479 2.63 -0.72 16.59
CA GLN A 479 2.99 0.30 17.59
C GLN A 479 4.46 0.21 17.95
N TYR A 480 5.10 1.36 18.16
CA TYR A 480 6.45 1.41 18.67
C TYR A 480 6.49 0.89 20.11
N VAL A 481 7.52 0.10 20.44
CA VAL A 481 7.82 -0.33 21.83
C VAL A 481 8.20 0.88 22.68
N TRP A 482 9.04 1.76 22.11
CA TRP A 482 9.45 3.00 22.73
C TRP A 482 8.56 4.14 22.22
N THR A 483 7.84 4.82 23.13
CA THR A 483 6.91 5.90 22.78
C THR A 483 7.33 7.21 23.39
N ILE A 484 6.86 8.33 22.82
CA ILE A 484 7.11 9.66 23.39
C ILE A 484 6.27 9.78 24.67
N GLU A 485 6.92 10.15 25.75
CA GLU A 485 6.33 10.39 27.07
C GLU A 485 6.35 11.90 27.37
N HIS A 486 5.22 12.40 27.91
CA HIS A 486 5.08 13.76 28.40
C HIS A 486 5.47 13.80 29.89
N ILE A 487 6.52 14.53 30.24
CA ILE A 487 6.99 14.67 31.62
C ILE A 487 5.89 15.32 32.46
N PHE A 488 5.46 16.49 32.09
CA PHE A 488 4.23 17.11 32.56
C PHE A 488 3.04 16.60 31.69
N PRO A 489 1.96 16.08 32.28
CA PRO A 489 0.88 15.42 31.56
C PRO A 489 0.18 16.32 30.55
N GLN A 490 -0.16 15.79 29.38
CA GLN A 490 -0.87 16.50 28.31
C GLN A 490 -2.39 16.54 28.48
N GLY A 491 -2.96 15.71 29.37
CA GLY A 491 -4.41 15.58 29.53
C GLY A 491 -5.06 16.79 30.20
N GLU A 492 -6.31 17.09 29.85
CA GLU A 492 -7.09 18.21 30.38
C GLU A 492 -7.29 18.16 31.90
N ASN A 493 -7.39 16.95 32.49
CA ASN A 493 -7.49 16.77 33.92
C ASN A 493 -6.10 16.74 34.56
N ILE A 494 -5.54 17.90 34.85
CA ILE A 494 -4.22 18.04 35.46
C ILE A 494 -4.28 17.60 36.93
N PRO A 495 -3.48 16.59 37.36
CA PRO A 495 -3.43 16.17 38.75
C PRO A 495 -3.02 17.31 39.70
N SER A 496 -3.60 17.37 40.90
CA SER A 496 -3.37 18.46 41.88
C SER A 496 -1.89 18.59 42.29
N SER A 497 -1.10 17.48 42.23
CA SER A 497 0.35 17.54 42.43
C SER A 497 1.06 18.35 41.36
N TRP A 498 0.63 18.24 40.12
CA TRP A 498 1.15 19.04 39.01
C TRP A 498 0.67 20.50 39.06
N VAL A 499 -0.63 20.75 39.37
CA VAL A 499 -1.14 22.12 39.54
C VAL A 499 -0.31 22.90 40.58
N ARG A 500 0.03 22.26 41.71
CA ARG A 500 0.91 22.86 42.69
C ARG A 500 2.32 23.10 42.19
N MET A 501 2.88 22.16 41.42
CA MET A 501 4.28 22.19 40.98
C MET A 501 4.53 23.25 39.89
N ILE A 502 3.59 23.43 38.95
CA ILE A 502 3.77 24.31 37.79
C ILE A 502 3.07 25.66 37.87
N ALA A 503 2.14 25.83 38.86
CA ALA A 503 1.28 27.01 38.95
C ALA A 503 0.92 27.36 40.42
N ASP A 504 1.69 26.88 41.40
CA ASP A 504 1.52 27.19 42.84
C ASP A 504 0.07 26.97 43.34
N GLY A 505 -0.66 26.04 42.73
CA GLY A 505 -2.03 25.71 43.08
C GLY A 505 -3.13 26.40 42.26
N ASP A 506 -2.76 27.30 41.36
CA ASP A 506 -3.72 27.95 40.43
C ASP A 506 -4.03 27.03 39.24
N ALA A 507 -5.26 26.49 39.21
CA ALA A 507 -5.72 25.59 38.15
C ALA A 507 -5.85 26.29 36.77
N GLY A 508 -6.22 27.60 36.75
CA GLY A 508 -6.32 28.35 35.50
C GLY A 508 -4.96 28.59 34.87
N LEU A 509 -3.97 28.97 35.68
CA LEU A 509 -2.58 29.13 35.24
C LEU A 509 -1.98 27.77 34.80
N ALA A 510 -2.27 26.69 35.53
CA ALA A 510 -1.83 25.34 35.15
C ALA A 510 -2.35 24.93 33.77
N GLU A 511 -3.61 25.22 33.45
CA GLU A 511 -4.20 24.94 32.14
C GLU A 511 -3.56 25.80 31.02
N GLN A 512 -3.27 27.07 31.28
CA GLN A 512 -2.53 27.91 30.33
C GLN A 512 -1.12 27.36 30.08
N HIS A 513 -0.44 26.91 31.12
CA HIS A 513 0.87 26.25 31.00
C HIS A 513 0.78 24.95 30.21
N ARG A 514 -0.27 24.13 30.40
CA ARG A 514 -0.51 22.92 29.65
C ARG A 514 -0.64 23.23 28.15
N GLN A 515 -1.50 24.16 27.78
CA GLN A 515 -1.71 24.55 26.39
C GLN A 515 -0.44 25.08 25.73
N THR A 516 0.40 25.78 26.48
CA THR A 516 1.61 26.42 25.94
C THR A 516 2.80 25.46 25.85
N TYR A 517 3.00 24.60 26.88
CA TYR A 517 4.28 23.88 27.06
C TYR A 517 4.19 22.38 27.00
N ALA A 518 3.00 21.77 27.04
CA ALA A 518 2.88 20.32 27.08
C ALA A 518 3.58 19.62 25.91
N HIS A 519 3.54 20.22 24.73
CA HIS A 519 4.04 19.65 23.47
C HIS A 519 5.41 20.17 23.03
N CYS A 520 6.09 20.97 23.89
CA CYS A 520 7.44 21.47 23.63
C CYS A 520 8.51 20.40 23.92
N LEU A 521 9.64 20.42 23.19
CA LEU A 521 10.75 19.45 23.33
C LEU A 521 11.21 19.29 24.78
N GLY A 522 11.25 20.35 25.56
CA GLY A 522 11.65 20.30 26.97
C GLY A 522 10.74 19.44 27.83
N ASN A 523 9.49 19.26 27.47
CA ASN A 523 8.54 18.42 28.20
C ASN A 523 8.47 16.98 27.70
N LEU A 524 9.30 16.58 26.75
CA LEU A 524 9.19 15.29 26.07
C LEU A 524 10.42 14.43 26.33
N THR A 525 10.19 13.13 26.44
CA THR A 525 11.22 12.09 26.52
C THR A 525 10.72 10.82 25.85
N ILE A 526 11.52 9.74 25.87
CA ILE A 526 11.17 8.42 25.32
C ILE A 526 11.05 7.43 26.47
N SER A 527 10.00 6.58 26.41
CA SER A 527 9.76 5.54 27.38
C SER A 527 9.22 4.26 26.75
N GLY A 528 9.73 3.11 27.17
CA GLY A 528 9.14 1.80 26.88
C GLY A 528 7.96 1.45 27.81
N TYR A 529 7.69 2.25 28.81
CA TYR A 529 6.67 2.03 29.85
C TYR A 529 5.71 3.21 30.00
N ASN A 530 5.46 3.94 28.94
CA ASN A 530 4.64 5.17 28.92
C ASN A 530 3.26 4.96 29.60
N SER A 531 2.58 3.85 29.33
CA SER A 531 1.29 3.52 29.96
C SER A 531 1.36 3.41 31.51
N ALA A 532 2.54 3.12 32.05
CA ALA A 532 2.75 3.03 33.50
C ALA A 532 3.08 4.38 34.14
N LEU A 533 3.46 5.38 33.36
CA LEU A 533 3.80 6.72 33.81
C LEU A 533 2.56 7.65 33.81
N GLY A 534 1.93 7.82 32.68
CA GLY A 534 0.65 8.53 32.51
C GLY A 534 0.56 9.85 33.32
N ASN A 535 -0.54 9.99 34.10
CA ASN A 535 -0.84 11.17 34.90
C ASN A 535 -0.22 11.16 36.32
N LYS A 536 0.79 10.31 36.58
CA LYS A 536 1.46 10.24 37.89
C LYS A 536 2.23 11.53 38.21
N SER A 537 2.47 11.77 39.50
CA SER A 537 3.32 12.88 39.94
C SER A 537 4.76 12.75 39.42
N PHE A 538 5.52 13.84 39.41
CA PHE A 538 6.90 13.83 38.93
C PHE A 538 7.77 12.82 39.68
N GLU A 539 7.64 12.76 41.02
CA GLU A 539 8.42 11.84 41.86
C GLU A 539 8.06 10.38 41.59
N GLU A 540 6.76 10.05 41.39
CA GLU A 540 6.34 8.71 41.01
C GLU A 540 6.85 8.31 39.61
N LYS A 541 6.83 9.25 38.64
CA LYS A 541 7.41 9.00 37.30
C LYS A 541 8.91 8.78 37.36
N LYS A 542 9.61 9.53 38.19
CA LYS A 542 11.06 9.42 38.38
C LYS A 542 11.45 8.10 38.99
N SER A 543 10.80 7.69 40.08
CA SER A 543 11.16 6.53 40.89
C SER A 543 10.48 5.23 40.46
N ARG A 544 9.67 5.23 39.40
CA ARG A 544 8.87 4.07 38.95
C ARG A 544 9.72 2.83 38.73
N THR A 545 9.24 1.70 39.30
CA THR A 545 9.79 0.36 39.04
C THR A 545 8.72 -0.56 38.46
N ASP A 546 9.14 -1.61 37.76
CA ASP A 546 8.27 -2.69 37.31
C ASP A 546 8.04 -3.74 38.43
N SER A 547 7.29 -4.81 38.10
CA SER A 547 7.00 -5.90 39.04
C SER A 547 8.24 -6.69 39.51
N GLN A 548 9.37 -6.52 38.85
CA GLN A 548 10.64 -7.16 39.19
C GLN A 548 11.61 -6.19 39.89
N GLY A 549 11.17 -4.97 40.25
CA GLY A 549 11.99 -3.95 40.88
C GLY A 549 12.96 -3.22 39.94
N ARG A 550 12.87 -3.42 38.62
CA ARG A 550 13.72 -2.73 37.65
C ARG A 550 13.24 -1.30 37.46
N LYS A 551 14.17 -0.36 37.35
CA LYS A 551 13.89 1.08 37.13
C LYS A 551 13.31 1.29 35.73
N VAL A 552 12.07 1.73 35.64
CA VAL A 552 11.34 2.00 34.38
C VAL A 552 10.84 3.45 34.27
N GLY A 553 11.08 4.25 35.31
CA GLY A 553 10.85 5.68 35.34
C GLY A 553 12.05 6.46 34.80
N TYR A 554 12.17 7.77 35.19
CA TYR A 554 13.26 8.61 34.67
C TYR A 554 14.66 8.25 35.23
N ASN A 555 14.74 7.37 36.22
CA ASN A 555 16.01 6.80 36.74
C ASN A 555 16.46 5.57 35.90
N ASN A 556 16.03 5.43 34.65
CA ASN A 556 16.29 4.27 33.80
C ASN A 556 17.63 4.31 33.03
N GLY A 557 18.41 5.38 33.16
CA GLY A 557 19.72 5.52 32.53
C GLY A 557 19.71 6.01 31.08
N LEU A 558 18.54 6.40 30.52
CA LEU A 558 18.50 7.05 29.23
C LEU A 558 19.08 8.45 29.29
N TYR A 559 19.86 8.85 28.29
CA TYR A 559 20.44 10.20 28.17
C TYR A 559 19.38 11.31 28.30
N LEU A 560 18.24 11.16 27.62
CA LEU A 560 17.14 12.13 27.69
C LEU A 560 16.57 12.29 29.10
N ASN A 561 16.80 11.33 29.99
CA ASN A 561 16.30 11.31 31.36
C ASN A 561 17.34 11.66 32.42
N GLU A 562 18.64 11.79 32.08
CA GLU A 562 19.70 12.09 33.04
C GLU A 562 19.42 13.34 33.87
N ALA A 563 19.02 14.45 33.21
CA ALA A 563 18.65 15.67 33.89
C ALA A 563 17.41 15.49 34.79
N LEU A 564 16.43 14.71 34.34
CA LEU A 564 15.21 14.45 35.10
C LEU A 564 15.46 13.59 36.36
N ALA A 565 16.40 12.68 36.28
CA ALA A 565 16.75 11.78 37.39
C ALA A 565 17.31 12.56 38.61
N THR A 566 18.00 13.67 38.37
CA THR A 566 18.65 14.48 39.42
C THR A 566 17.72 15.57 39.99
N GLU A 567 16.64 15.92 39.27
CA GLU A 567 15.73 16.98 39.68
C GLU A 567 14.74 16.54 40.79
N SER A 568 14.49 17.42 41.74
CA SER A 568 13.48 17.23 42.80
C SER A 568 12.08 17.75 42.43
N SER A 569 11.99 18.60 41.41
CA SER A 569 10.76 19.20 40.93
C SER A 569 10.83 19.47 39.43
N TRP A 570 9.70 19.60 38.76
CA TRP A 570 9.62 19.91 37.33
C TRP A 570 8.74 21.13 37.09
N THR A 571 9.35 22.30 37.21
CA THR A 571 8.68 23.59 37.04
C THR A 571 8.71 24.08 35.60
N ILE A 572 7.90 25.07 35.25
CA ILE A 572 7.88 25.68 33.91
C ILE A 572 9.25 26.25 33.52
N ASP A 573 9.99 26.85 34.48
CA ASP A 573 11.32 27.40 34.20
C ASP A 573 12.33 26.31 33.86
N LYS A 574 12.28 25.17 34.55
CA LYS A 574 13.12 23.99 34.21
C LYS A 574 12.76 23.41 32.86
N LEU A 575 11.47 23.37 32.53
CA LEU A 575 11.01 22.94 31.22
C LEU A 575 11.54 23.87 30.12
N LYS A 576 11.43 25.18 30.29
CA LYS A 576 11.98 26.16 29.33
C LYS A 576 13.49 26.06 29.19
N ALA A 577 14.22 25.90 30.29
CA ALA A 577 15.67 25.74 30.27
C ALA A 577 16.07 24.48 29.49
N ARG A 578 15.40 23.34 29.77
CA ARG A 578 15.62 22.10 29.00
C ARG A 578 15.23 22.24 27.52
N THR A 579 14.13 22.97 27.20
CA THR A 579 13.78 23.26 25.81
C THR A 579 14.93 23.96 25.11
N GLY A 580 15.50 25.00 25.71
CA GLY A 580 16.66 25.71 25.15
C GLY A 580 17.86 24.81 24.94
N GLN A 581 18.19 23.96 25.92
CA GLN A 581 19.32 23.00 25.81
C GLN A 581 19.11 22.00 24.68
N VAL A 582 17.93 21.36 24.60
CA VAL A 582 17.62 20.39 23.56
C VAL A 582 17.64 21.06 22.19
N VAL A 583 17.05 22.24 22.05
CA VAL A 583 17.04 23.01 20.80
C VAL A 583 18.45 23.33 20.33
N GLN A 584 19.34 23.76 21.23
CA GLN A 584 20.74 24.02 20.89
C GLN A 584 21.46 22.78 20.35
N VAL A 585 21.28 21.62 20.98
CA VAL A 585 21.86 20.36 20.50
C VAL A 585 21.31 19.96 19.12
N VAL A 586 20.02 20.22 18.86
CA VAL A 586 19.40 19.93 17.56
C VAL A 586 19.95 20.86 16.47
N LEU A 587 20.13 22.16 16.76
CA LEU A 587 20.75 23.12 15.83
C LEU A 587 22.17 22.72 15.45
N GLU A 588 22.97 22.30 16.42
CA GLU A 588 24.36 21.85 16.22
C GLU A 588 24.42 20.51 15.45
N LYS A 589 23.46 19.62 15.67
CA LYS A 589 23.42 18.30 15.03
C LYS A 589 22.97 18.36 13.56
N TYR A 590 22.10 19.31 13.20
CA TYR A 590 21.50 19.41 11.86
C TYR A 590 21.78 20.77 11.19
N PRO A 591 23.05 21.17 11.03
CA PRO A 591 23.40 22.39 10.31
C PRO A 591 23.21 22.16 8.80
N LEU A 592 22.81 23.20 8.06
CA LEU A 592 22.95 23.23 6.60
C LEU A 592 24.31 23.80 6.21
N ALA A 593 25.37 23.15 6.69
CA ALA A 593 26.74 23.49 6.36
C ALA A 593 27.04 23.09 4.92
N ILE A 594 27.67 23.99 4.16
CA ILE A 594 28.19 23.72 2.84
C ILE A 594 29.62 23.24 3.03
N THR A 595 29.96 22.09 2.48
CA THR A 595 31.33 21.59 2.50
C THR A 595 32.18 22.53 1.65
N SER A 596 33.14 23.23 2.26
CA SER A 596 34.17 23.97 1.51
C SER A 596 34.98 22.93 0.73
N GLN A 597 35.20 23.21 -0.56
CA GLN A 597 36.08 22.40 -1.44
C GLN A 597 37.49 22.34 -0.89
#